data_f798dd66f07749954578a0ebfd0dac2c
#
_entry.id   f798dd66f07749954578a0ebfd0dac2c
#
_cell.length_a   1.000
_cell.length_b   1.000
_cell.length_c   1.000
_cell.angle_alpha   90.00
_cell.angle_beta   90.00
_cell.angle_gamma   90.00
#
_symmetry.space_group_name_H-M   'P 1'
#
loop_
_entity.id
_entity.type
_entity.pdbx_description
1 polymer ?
#
loop_
_entity_poly.entity_id
_entity_poly.type
_entity_poly.pdbx_seq_one_letter_code
_entity_poly.pdbx_strand_id
1 'polypeptide(L)'
;MLWLAASCSNTAMYDCTIDMPGEQWNRDSLLTFKVDVTDTVTPYNILFCNRITGQYPYSNMFLFITIVAPDRSRQTDTLECLLADKKGKWLGKGFGSVWSNTISYKQNIIFPQSGAYTFYIEQAMRVENLPHVLDAGLKIEKAKR
;
A
#
# COMPACT_ATOMS: atom_id res chain seq x y z
N MET A 1 13.28 5.83 -19.30
CA MET A 1 13.29 5.06 -18.03
C MET A 1 12.53 5.85 -17.00
N LEU A 2 11.44 5.30 -16.49
CA LEU A 2 10.64 5.96 -15.47
C LEU A 2 11.23 5.64 -14.10
N TRP A 3 11.60 6.67 -13.38
CA TRP A 3 12.06 6.53 -12.01
C TRP A 3 10.88 6.74 -11.07
N LEU A 4 10.56 5.73 -10.26
CA LEU A 4 9.59 5.87 -9.20
C LEU A 4 10.32 6.40 -7.97
N ALA A 5 10.02 7.65 -7.61
CA ALA A 5 10.60 8.25 -6.42
C ALA A 5 9.98 7.60 -5.19
N ALA A 6 10.80 7.09 -4.29
CA ALA A 6 10.38 6.48 -3.04
C ALA A 6 10.81 7.34 -1.87
N SER A 7 9.89 7.50 -0.90
CA SER A 7 10.17 8.21 0.35
C SER A 7 9.87 7.27 1.51
N CYS A 8 10.88 7.00 2.32
CA CYS A 8 10.77 6.08 3.46
C CYS A 8 11.07 6.81 4.76
N SER A 9 10.33 6.45 5.81
CA SER A 9 10.41 7.05 7.13
C SER A 9 10.89 6.03 8.17
N ASN A 10 11.52 6.52 9.24
CA ASN A 10 11.99 5.67 10.35
C ASN A 10 11.06 5.69 11.56
N THR A 11 9.87 6.31 11.46
CA THR A 11 8.94 6.44 12.61
C THR A 11 8.17 5.16 12.89
N ALA A 12 8.11 4.23 11.93
CA ALA A 12 7.52 2.90 12.08
C ALA A 12 8.59 1.86 11.77
N MET A 13 8.26 0.56 11.95
CA MET A 13 9.17 -0.51 11.56
C MET A 13 9.51 -0.39 10.07
N TYR A 14 8.52 -0.04 9.26
CA TYR A 14 8.69 0.23 7.84
C TYR A 14 7.64 1.24 7.38
N ASP A 15 8.04 2.21 6.59
CA ASP A 15 7.12 3.21 6.05
C ASP A 15 7.73 3.78 4.77
N CYS A 16 7.21 3.35 3.64
CA CYS A 16 7.76 3.73 2.34
C CYS A 16 6.63 4.03 1.36
N THR A 17 6.75 5.13 0.63
CA THR A 17 5.78 5.61 -0.33
C THR A 17 6.44 5.78 -1.70
N ILE A 18 5.73 5.42 -2.76
CA ILE A 18 6.19 5.54 -4.14
C ILE A 18 5.24 6.49 -4.88
N ASP A 19 5.81 7.55 -5.47
CA ASP A 19 5.04 8.52 -6.26
C ASP A 19 4.63 7.93 -7.61
N MET A 20 3.45 8.34 -8.07
CA MET A 20 2.92 7.91 -9.37
C MET A 20 3.24 8.96 -10.44
N PRO A 21 4.01 8.61 -11.48
CA PRO A 21 4.26 9.54 -12.59
C PRO A 21 2.97 9.95 -13.26
N GLY A 22 2.78 11.25 -13.45
CA GLY A 22 1.59 11.78 -14.12
C GLY A 22 0.29 11.54 -13.35
N GLU A 23 0.36 11.28 -12.04
CA GLU A 23 -0.81 11.00 -11.21
C GLU A 23 -1.65 9.82 -11.74
N GLN A 24 -0.98 8.81 -12.30
CA GLN A 24 -1.60 7.62 -12.84
C GLN A 24 -0.85 6.38 -12.39
N TRP A 25 -1.61 5.36 -12.02
CA TRP A 25 -1.03 4.06 -11.68
C TRP A 25 -1.31 3.07 -12.79
N ASN A 26 -0.30 2.80 -13.62
CA ASN A 26 -0.41 1.82 -14.70
C ASN A 26 -0.52 0.41 -14.12
N ARG A 27 -1.40 -0.42 -14.68
CA ARG A 27 -1.61 -1.79 -14.19
C ARG A 27 -0.35 -2.67 -14.28
N ASP A 28 0.58 -2.32 -15.15
CA ASP A 28 1.85 -3.04 -15.29
C ASP A 28 2.94 -2.50 -14.37
N SER A 29 2.66 -1.41 -13.62
CA SER A 29 3.59 -0.85 -12.66
C SER A 29 3.48 -1.59 -11.34
N LEU A 30 4.33 -2.59 -11.17
CA LEU A 30 4.43 -3.38 -9.96
C LEU A 30 5.25 -2.61 -8.93
N LEU A 31 4.62 -2.19 -7.84
CA LEU A 31 5.32 -1.51 -6.76
C LEU A 31 6.03 -2.55 -5.90
N THR A 32 7.31 -2.34 -5.67
CA THR A 32 8.14 -3.28 -4.93
C THR A 32 8.62 -2.64 -3.64
N PHE A 33 8.34 -3.30 -2.51
CA PHE A 33 8.78 -2.88 -1.19
C PHE A 33 9.58 -4.00 -0.56
N LYS A 34 10.85 -3.74 -0.23
CA LYS A 34 11.72 -4.71 0.43
C LYS A 34 11.79 -4.36 1.89
N VAL A 35 11.45 -5.31 2.73
CA VAL A 35 11.35 -5.13 4.18
C VAL A 35 12.27 -6.12 4.86
N ASP A 36 13.27 -5.62 5.58
CA ASP A 36 14.14 -6.46 6.39
C ASP A 36 13.54 -6.67 7.77
N VAL A 37 13.27 -7.93 8.11
CA VAL A 37 12.66 -8.31 9.37
C VAL A 37 13.71 -8.97 10.25
N THR A 38 13.89 -8.45 11.46
CA THR A 38 14.74 -9.06 12.49
C THR A 38 13.91 -9.56 13.66
N ASP A 39 12.73 -8.98 13.89
CA ASP A 39 11.87 -9.29 15.03
C ASP A 39 10.82 -10.31 14.60
N THR A 40 10.92 -11.52 15.12
CA THR A 40 9.99 -12.62 14.86
C THR A 40 9.08 -12.92 16.05
N VAL A 41 8.98 -11.99 17.00
CA VAL A 41 8.21 -12.19 18.25
C VAL A 41 7.08 -11.18 18.38
N THR A 42 7.33 -9.92 18.01
CA THR A 42 6.37 -8.82 18.17
C THR A 42 5.28 -8.87 17.10
N PRO A 43 4.00 -8.71 17.50
CA PRO A 43 2.92 -8.55 16.53
C PRO A 43 2.99 -7.20 15.81
N TYR A 44 2.73 -7.20 14.51
CA TYR A 44 2.73 -6.01 13.66
C TYR A 44 1.43 -5.91 12.87
N ASN A 45 1.08 -4.67 12.52
CA ASN A 45 0.02 -4.38 11.56
C ASN A 45 0.65 -3.95 10.25
N ILE A 46 0.11 -4.46 9.15
CA ILE A 46 0.54 -4.08 7.80
C ILE A 46 -0.57 -3.25 7.18
N LEU A 47 -0.22 -2.04 6.74
CA LEU A 47 -1.15 -1.06 6.22
C LEU A 47 -0.76 -0.68 4.79
N PHE A 48 -1.76 -0.54 3.93
CA PHE A 48 -1.60 0.08 2.63
C PHE A 48 -2.01 1.54 2.73
N CYS A 49 -1.19 2.42 2.16
CA CYS A 49 -1.45 3.86 2.18
C CYS A 49 -1.48 4.39 0.76
N ASN A 50 -2.36 5.36 0.50
CA ASN A 50 -2.33 6.09 -0.77
C ASN A 50 -2.79 7.52 -0.58
N ARG A 51 -2.51 8.34 -1.57
CA ARG A 51 -3.14 9.66 -1.71
C ARG A 51 -3.80 9.72 -3.07
N ILE A 52 -5.04 10.20 -3.09
CA ILE A 52 -5.82 10.40 -4.30
C ILE A 52 -6.30 11.84 -4.37
N THR A 53 -6.62 12.31 -5.56
CA THR A 53 -7.32 13.59 -5.71
C THR A 53 -8.83 13.37 -5.64
N GLY A 54 -9.58 14.46 -5.41
CA GLY A 54 -11.05 14.38 -5.38
C GLY A 54 -11.68 14.03 -6.72
N GLN A 55 -10.90 13.93 -7.78
CA GLN A 55 -11.38 13.51 -9.11
C GLN A 55 -11.21 12.01 -9.34
N TYR A 56 -10.68 11.26 -8.37
CA TYR A 56 -10.58 9.81 -8.49
C TYR A 56 -11.98 9.24 -8.80
N PRO A 57 -12.11 8.41 -9.87
CA PRO A 57 -13.46 8.12 -10.41
C PRO A 57 -14.22 7.00 -9.73
N TYR A 58 -13.63 6.34 -8.72
CA TYR A 58 -14.25 5.19 -8.06
C TYR A 58 -14.36 5.40 -6.56
N SER A 59 -15.26 4.65 -5.91
CA SER A 59 -15.39 4.66 -4.45
C SER A 59 -14.47 3.66 -3.76
N ASN A 60 -13.77 2.84 -4.54
CA ASN A 60 -12.89 1.79 -4.03
C ASN A 60 -11.64 1.67 -4.89
N MET A 61 -10.69 0.88 -4.40
CA MET A 61 -9.50 0.50 -5.16
C MET A 61 -9.17 -0.95 -4.82
N PHE A 62 -9.23 -1.82 -5.84
CA PHE A 62 -8.79 -3.20 -5.69
C PHE A 62 -7.29 -3.29 -5.96
N LEU A 63 -6.62 -4.09 -5.17
CA LEU A 63 -5.18 -4.34 -5.28
C LEU A 63 -4.92 -5.84 -5.26
N PHE A 64 -3.87 -6.27 -5.96
CA PHE A 64 -3.23 -7.55 -5.71
C PHE A 64 -1.95 -7.29 -4.92
N ILE A 65 -1.82 -7.95 -3.77
CA ILE A 65 -0.64 -7.85 -2.93
C ILE A 65 -0.01 -9.23 -2.84
N THR A 66 1.25 -9.33 -3.25
CA THR A 66 2.02 -10.56 -3.18
C THR A 66 3.15 -10.38 -2.18
N ILE A 67 3.25 -11.30 -1.21
CA ILE A 67 4.33 -11.31 -0.23
C ILE A 67 5.23 -12.49 -0.55
N VAL A 68 6.52 -12.22 -0.72
CA VAL A 68 7.55 -13.24 -0.90
C VAL A 68 8.40 -13.26 0.36
N ALA A 69 8.38 -14.38 1.09
CA ALA A 69 9.13 -14.55 2.34
C ALA A 69 10.61 -14.87 2.07
N PRO A 70 11.48 -14.82 3.11
CA PRO A 70 12.90 -15.14 2.94
C PRO A 70 13.15 -16.54 2.38
N ASP A 71 12.29 -17.51 2.66
CA ASP A 71 12.40 -18.88 2.12
C ASP A 71 11.83 -18.99 0.70
N ARG A 72 11.44 -17.86 0.07
CA ARG A 72 10.84 -17.76 -1.24
C ARG A 72 9.40 -18.28 -1.34
N SER A 73 8.76 -18.61 -0.22
CA SER A 73 7.33 -18.88 -0.23
C SER A 73 6.57 -17.63 -0.61
N ARG A 74 5.46 -17.79 -1.31
CA ARG A 74 4.72 -16.68 -1.93
C ARG A 74 3.24 -16.80 -1.60
N GLN A 75 2.66 -15.67 -1.25
CA GLN A 75 1.23 -15.56 -0.99
C GLN A 75 0.69 -14.33 -1.73
N THR A 76 -0.41 -14.48 -2.45
CA THR A 76 -1.06 -13.36 -3.13
C THR A 76 -2.48 -13.20 -2.60
N ASP A 77 -2.83 -11.97 -2.24
CA ASP A 77 -4.15 -11.60 -1.74
C ASP A 77 -4.75 -10.51 -2.61
N THR A 78 -6.07 -10.49 -2.67
CA THR A 78 -6.83 -9.35 -3.23
C THR A 78 -7.32 -8.50 -2.06
N LEU A 79 -6.99 -7.20 -2.09
CA LEU A 79 -7.44 -6.26 -1.08
C LEU A 79 -8.38 -5.24 -1.73
N GLU A 80 -9.59 -5.11 -1.17
CA GLU A 80 -10.48 -4.03 -1.54
C GLU A 80 -10.31 -2.88 -0.57
N CYS A 81 -9.89 -1.72 -1.07
CA CYS A 81 -9.77 -0.51 -0.30
C CYS A 81 -11.04 0.34 -0.52
N LEU A 82 -11.81 0.54 0.54
CA LEU A 82 -12.96 1.45 0.48
C LEU A 82 -12.46 2.86 0.68
N LEU A 83 -12.67 3.73 -0.31
CA LEU A 83 -12.15 5.11 -0.30
C LEU A 83 -13.24 6.15 -0.09
N ALA A 84 -14.49 5.81 -0.41
CA ALA A 84 -15.64 6.69 -0.23
C ALA A 84 -16.83 5.91 0.32
N ASP A 85 -17.72 6.61 1.02
CA ASP A 85 -18.96 6.00 1.53
C ASP A 85 -20.03 5.92 0.42
N LYS A 86 -21.20 5.40 0.77
CA LYS A 86 -22.31 5.23 -0.18
C LYS A 86 -22.85 6.55 -0.75
N LYS A 87 -22.57 7.67 -0.07
CA LYS A 87 -22.97 9.00 -0.51
C LYS A 87 -21.88 9.69 -1.33
N GLY A 88 -20.75 9.02 -1.57
CA GLY A 88 -19.65 9.57 -2.31
C GLY A 88 -18.71 10.43 -1.50
N LYS A 89 -18.86 10.45 -0.17
CA LYS A 89 -17.95 11.20 0.70
C LYS A 89 -16.65 10.43 0.89
N TRP A 90 -15.54 11.11 0.68
CA TRP A 90 -14.20 10.51 0.87
C TRP A 90 -13.98 10.19 2.35
N LEU A 91 -13.47 8.98 2.62
CA LEU A 91 -13.21 8.48 3.98
C LEU A 91 -11.86 8.89 4.52
N GLY A 92 -10.91 9.22 3.66
CA GLY A 92 -9.56 9.59 4.05
C GLY A 92 -9.47 10.97 4.64
N LYS A 93 -8.27 11.33 5.08
CA LYS A 93 -7.98 12.68 5.58
C LYS A 93 -7.77 13.62 4.41
N GLY A 94 -8.61 14.66 4.32
CA GLY A 94 -8.53 15.65 3.26
C GLY A 94 -7.61 16.79 3.60
N PHE A 95 -6.84 17.23 2.61
CA PHE A 95 -6.06 18.45 2.67
C PHE A 95 -6.14 19.09 1.28
N GLY A 96 -6.91 20.17 1.16
CA GLY A 96 -7.21 20.75 -0.14
C GLY A 96 -7.99 19.76 -1.00
N SER A 97 -7.48 19.46 -2.18
CA SER A 97 -8.11 18.50 -3.11
C SER A 97 -7.53 17.09 -3.02
N VAL A 98 -6.74 16.82 -1.98
CA VAL A 98 -6.03 15.54 -1.79
C VAL A 98 -6.59 14.81 -0.58
N TRP A 99 -6.82 13.51 -0.72
CA TRP A 99 -7.25 12.63 0.39
C TRP A 99 -6.22 11.54 0.60
N SER A 100 -5.78 11.43 1.87
CA SER A 100 -4.82 10.42 2.32
C SER A 100 -5.58 9.27 2.98
N ASN A 101 -5.36 8.06 2.50
CA ASN A 101 -6.02 6.86 3.00
C ASN A 101 -5.01 5.91 3.62
N THR A 102 -5.41 5.28 4.72
CA THR A 102 -4.65 4.24 5.39
C THR A 102 -5.58 3.05 5.58
N ILE A 103 -5.24 1.94 4.91
CA ILE A 103 -6.10 0.77 4.82
C ILE A 103 -5.40 -0.40 5.50
N SER A 104 -6.09 -1.06 6.44
CA SER A 104 -5.55 -2.25 7.09
C SER A 104 -5.51 -3.42 6.11
N TYR A 105 -4.34 -4.03 5.97
CA TYR A 105 -4.16 -5.23 5.17
C TYR A 105 -4.06 -6.47 6.07
N LYS A 106 -3.16 -6.46 7.04
CA LYS A 106 -3.06 -7.54 8.03
C LYS A 106 -2.90 -6.95 9.42
N GLN A 107 -3.51 -7.59 10.40
CA GLN A 107 -3.46 -7.14 11.80
C GLN A 107 -2.87 -8.21 12.70
N ASN A 108 -2.10 -7.78 13.67
CA ASN A 108 -1.55 -8.65 14.72
C ASN A 108 -0.83 -9.87 14.15
N ILE A 109 -0.03 -9.67 13.12
CA ILE A 109 0.74 -10.78 12.55
C ILE A 109 2.15 -10.79 13.16
N ILE A 110 2.68 -11.98 13.30
CA ILE A 110 4.07 -12.19 13.70
C ILE A 110 4.79 -12.75 12.49
N PHE A 111 5.90 -12.11 12.12
CA PHE A 111 6.70 -12.60 10.99
C PHE A 111 7.41 -13.90 11.42
N PRO A 112 7.14 -15.04 10.74
CA PRO A 112 7.69 -16.32 11.18
C PRO A 112 9.18 -16.49 10.92
N GLN A 113 9.75 -15.70 10.01
CA GLN A 113 11.16 -15.82 9.63
C GLN A 113 11.82 -14.46 9.68
N SER A 114 13.07 -14.41 10.12
CA SER A 114 13.91 -13.23 9.94
C SER A 114 14.47 -13.23 8.51
N GLY A 115 14.73 -12.05 7.97
CA GLY A 115 15.30 -11.89 6.65
C GLY A 115 14.51 -10.92 5.80
N ALA A 116 14.73 -10.95 4.50
CA ALA A 116 14.12 -10.03 3.56
C ALA A 116 12.77 -10.54 3.06
N TYR A 117 11.72 -9.76 3.31
CA TYR A 117 10.41 -9.95 2.72
C TYR A 117 10.24 -8.96 1.58
N THR A 118 9.65 -9.40 0.48
CA THR A 118 9.35 -8.50 -0.64
C THR A 118 7.84 -8.44 -0.82
N PHE A 119 7.31 -7.21 -0.83
CA PHE A 119 5.90 -6.97 -1.09
C PHE A 119 5.76 -6.39 -2.49
N TYR A 120 4.95 -7.02 -3.32
CA TYR A 120 4.59 -6.53 -4.64
C TYR A 120 3.14 -6.09 -4.61
N ILE A 121 2.89 -4.85 -5.00
CA ILE A 121 1.53 -4.28 -5.00
C ILE A 121 1.23 -3.75 -6.39
N GLU A 122 0.10 -4.21 -6.96
CA GLU A 122 -0.38 -3.71 -8.24
C GLU A 122 -1.86 -3.37 -8.15
N GLN A 123 -2.29 -2.38 -8.93
CA GLN A 123 -3.71 -2.06 -8.97
C GLN A 123 -4.48 -3.11 -9.77
N ALA A 124 -5.68 -3.45 -9.32
CA ALA A 124 -6.52 -4.49 -9.90
C ALA A 124 -7.89 -3.95 -10.31
N MET A 125 -7.94 -2.72 -10.84
CA MET A 125 -9.19 -2.03 -11.18
C MET A 125 -9.67 -2.31 -12.61
N ARG A 126 -8.95 -3.14 -13.37
CA ARG A 126 -9.27 -3.49 -14.76
C ARG A 126 -9.21 -2.31 -15.72
N VAL A 127 -8.45 -1.28 -15.37
CA VAL A 127 -8.13 -0.15 -16.26
C VAL A 127 -6.63 -0.11 -16.45
N GLU A 128 -6.18 0.28 -17.63
CA GLU A 128 -4.76 0.33 -17.93
C GLU A 128 -4.05 1.36 -17.05
N ASN A 129 -4.59 2.57 -17.01
CA ASN A 129 -4.04 3.65 -16.21
C ASN A 129 -5.10 4.14 -15.23
N LEU A 130 -4.88 3.89 -13.95
CA LEU A 130 -5.78 4.33 -12.90
C LEU A 130 -5.48 5.79 -12.57
N PRO A 131 -6.38 6.73 -12.91
CA PRO A 131 -6.09 8.15 -12.82
C PRO A 131 -6.27 8.69 -11.41
N HIS A 132 -5.66 9.86 -11.16
CA HIS A 132 -5.84 10.63 -9.92
C HIS A 132 -5.33 9.92 -8.68
N VAL A 133 -4.29 9.09 -8.85
CA VAL A 133 -3.54 8.46 -7.76
C VAL A 133 -2.18 9.14 -7.68
N LEU A 134 -1.91 9.82 -6.58
CA LEU A 134 -0.68 10.58 -6.39
C LEU A 134 0.48 9.69 -5.96
N ASP A 135 0.19 8.77 -5.03
CA ASP A 135 1.19 7.84 -4.52
C ASP A 135 0.52 6.62 -3.89
N ALA A 136 1.32 5.62 -3.61
CA ALA A 136 0.92 4.45 -2.85
C ALA A 136 2.10 3.95 -2.02
N GLY A 137 1.80 3.41 -0.85
CA GLY A 137 2.85 3.02 0.08
C GLY A 137 2.47 1.85 0.97
N LEU A 138 3.48 1.33 1.63
CA LEU A 138 3.38 0.25 2.59
C LEU A 138 3.91 0.73 3.93
N LYS A 139 3.13 0.50 4.99
CA LYS A 139 3.52 0.85 6.35
C LYS A 139 3.37 -0.38 7.24
N ILE A 140 4.37 -0.63 8.06
CA ILE A 140 4.35 -1.72 9.03
C ILE A 140 4.67 -1.13 10.38
N GLU A 141 3.77 -1.31 11.35
CA GLU A 141 3.93 -0.75 12.69
C GLU A 141 3.55 -1.78 13.73
N LYS A 142 4.08 -1.62 14.95
CA LYS A 142 3.74 -2.50 16.05
C LYS A 142 2.25 -2.45 16.32
N ALA A 143 1.65 -3.61 16.52
CA ALA A 143 0.25 -3.70 16.89
C ALA A 143 0.06 -3.11 18.28
N LYS A 144 -0.99 -2.32 18.46
CA LYS A 144 -1.35 -1.77 19.75
C LYS A 144 -2.12 -2.82 20.53
N ARG A 145 -1.80 -2.92 21.81
CA ARG A 145 -2.52 -3.78 22.75
C ARG A 145 -3.57 -2.99 23.49
#